data_3dd15921a7b03774d2cbac5c3035197a
#
_entry.id   3dd15921a7b03774d2cbac5c3035197a
#
_cell.length_a   1.000
_cell.length_b   1.000
_cell.length_c   1.000
_cell.angle_alpha   90.00
_cell.angle_beta   90.00
_cell.angle_gamma   90.00
#
_symmetry.space_group_name_H-M   'P 1'
#
loop_
_entity.id
_entity.type
_entity.pdbx_description
1 polymer ?
#
loop_
_entity_poly.entity_id
_entity_poly.type
_entity_poly.pdbx_seq_one_letter_code
_entity_poly.pdbx_strand_id
1 'polypeptide(L)'
;PSVMEFKNWMHAISSHLGKAKGNKIKRIIIVFDNMDRLPSEKVMQLWSAIYTFFAGSEFENIWTIIPYDYMHLCDAIYESGEDGKIKDSDKSKFKRFINKTFPVVYTVPQPVITDYNKLFNKYFEDAFGTEEHDQKHICQVFMLFHVNPNPRTVISFINELVAMRLQWPAMEYRLQNIALFILKKDGLLYENNSLEENLLSDALFKDISTS
;
A
#
# COMPACT_ATOMS: atom_id res chain seq x y z
N PRO A 1 25.90 9.04 -17.51
CA PRO A 1 26.42 10.27 -16.92
C PRO A 1 27.12 9.97 -15.60
N SER A 2 28.24 10.62 -15.37
CA SER A 2 28.91 10.54 -14.07
C SER A 2 28.12 11.27 -12.99
N VAL A 3 28.36 10.97 -11.71
CA VAL A 3 27.73 11.68 -10.59
C VAL A 3 27.97 13.19 -10.68
N MET A 4 29.12 13.58 -11.18
CA MET A 4 29.50 15.01 -11.36
C MET A 4 28.66 15.67 -12.46
N GLU A 5 28.48 15.02 -13.60
CA GLU A 5 27.63 15.54 -14.68
C GLU A 5 26.18 15.71 -14.23
N PHE A 6 25.67 14.73 -13.51
CA PHE A 6 24.32 14.81 -12.96
C PHE A 6 24.18 15.95 -11.93
N LYS A 7 25.17 16.16 -11.05
CA LYS A 7 25.21 17.33 -10.15
C LYS A 7 25.21 18.65 -10.93
N ASN A 8 26.03 18.77 -11.97
CA ASN A 8 26.08 19.95 -12.79
C ASN A 8 24.72 20.24 -13.47
N TRP A 9 24.04 19.22 -13.96
CA TRP A 9 22.68 19.37 -14.52
C TRP A 9 21.69 19.85 -13.48
N MET A 10 21.71 19.28 -12.29
CA MET A 10 20.81 19.68 -11.20
C MET A 10 21.08 21.12 -10.74
N HIS A 11 22.35 21.55 -10.68
CA HIS A 11 22.71 22.95 -10.41
C HIS A 11 22.22 23.88 -11.51
N ALA A 12 22.38 23.51 -12.78
CA ALA A 12 21.88 24.29 -13.90
C ALA A 12 20.35 24.44 -13.85
N ILE A 13 19.64 23.35 -13.59
CA ILE A 13 18.19 23.35 -13.42
C ILE A 13 17.78 24.24 -12.24
N SER A 14 18.38 24.05 -11.06
CA SER A 14 18.09 24.85 -9.87
C SER A 14 18.32 26.34 -10.09
N SER A 15 19.40 26.70 -10.78
CA SER A 15 19.73 28.09 -11.06
C SER A 15 18.77 28.77 -12.05
N HIS A 16 18.14 28.02 -12.93
CA HIS A 16 17.13 28.52 -13.87
C HIS A 16 15.74 28.63 -13.26
N LEU A 17 15.47 27.88 -12.21
CA LEU A 17 14.20 27.95 -11.50
C LEU A 17 14.09 29.29 -10.75
N GLY A 18 13.02 30.02 -11.03
CA GLY A 18 12.76 31.30 -10.37
C GLY A 18 13.42 32.54 -10.99
N LYS A 19 14.42 32.40 -11.89
CA LYS A 19 15.10 33.52 -12.52
C LYS A 19 14.49 33.97 -13.86
N ALA A 20 13.80 33.08 -14.56
CA ALA A 20 13.18 33.40 -15.85
C ALA A 20 11.93 34.24 -15.65
N LYS A 21 11.89 35.47 -16.17
CA LYS A 21 10.68 36.30 -16.24
C LYS A 21 9.59 35.52 -16.99
N GLY A 22 8.50 35.22 -16.28
CA GLY A 22 7.37 34.44 -16.84
C GLY A 22 7.37 32.94 -16.53
N ASN A 23 8.43 32.39 -15.91
CA ASN A 23 8.44 30.98 -15.50
C ASN A 23 7.58 30.82 -14.24
N LYS A 24 6.50 30.01 -14.33
CA LYS A 24 5.59 29.72 -13.21
C LYS A 24 6.17 28.64 -12.27
N ILE A 25 7.16 27.86 -12.70
CA ILE A 25 7.77 26.78 -11.93
C ILE A 25 8.83 27.37 -11.00
N LYS A 26 8.58 27.32 -9.70
CA LYS A 26 9.48 27.87 -8.69
C LYS A 26 10.32 26.79 -8.01
N ARG A 27 9.84 25.57 -7.97
CA ARG A 27 10.46 24.43 -7.27
C ARG A 27 10.24 23.13 -8.02
N ILE A 28 11.16 22.21 -7.89
CA ILE A 28 11.04 20.82 -8.31
C ILE A 28 10.99 19.94 -7.06
N ILE A 29 10.06 19.00 -7.04
CA ILE A 29 9.97 17.98 -6.00
C ILE A 29 10.28 16.65 -6.65
N ILE A 30 11.31 15.97 -6.15
CA ILE A 30 11.71 14.64 -6.58
C ILE A 30 11.22 13.66 -5.53
N VAL A 31 10.39 12.71 -5.93
CA VAL A 31 9.86 11.67 -5.03
C VAL A 31 10.52 10.34 -5.35
N PHE A 32 11.24 9.76 -4.38
CA PHE A 32 11.78 8.41 -4.46
C PHE A 32 10.80 7.43 -3.80
N ASP A 33 9.85 6.95 -4.57
CA ASP A 33 8.80 6.05 -4.10
C ASP A 33 9.20 4.57 -4.22
N ASN A 34 8.50 3.70 -3.51
CA ASN A 34 8.66 2.23 -3.54
C ASN A 34 10.07 1.70 -3.19
N MET A 35 10.79 2.39 -2.33
CA MET A 35 12.11 1.94 -1.87
C MET A 35 12.02 0.65 -1.05
N ASP A 36 10.89 0.40 -0.45
CA ASP A 36 10.53 -0.82 0.27
C ASP A 36 10.49 -2.09 -0.60
N ARG A 37 10.41 -1.95 -1.92
CA ARG A 37 10.42 -3.08 -2.86
C ARG A 37 11.82 -3.50 -3.30
N LEU A 38 12.83 -2.78 -2.88
CA LEU A 38 14.21 -3.10 -3.23
C LEU A 38 14.77 -4.19 -2.31
N PRO A 39 15.68 -5.05 -2.81
CA PRO A 39 16.46 -5.94 -1.96
C PRO A 39 17.24 -5.15 -0.90
N SER A 40 17.38 -5.70 0.31
CA SER A 40 17.99 -5.05 1.47
C SER A 40 19.33 -4.38 1.19
N GLU A 41 20.21 -5.06 0.46
CA GLU A 41 21.52 -4.52 0.05
C GLU A 41 21.40 -3.27 -0.82
N LYS A 42 20.37 -3.22 -1.69
CA LYS A 42 20.11 -2.10 -2.59
C LYS A 42 19.51 -0.90 -1.87
N VAL A 43 18.70 -1.14 -0.84
CA VAL A 43 18.09 -0.09 -0.02
C VAL A 43 19.17 0.82 0.57
N MET A 44 20.15 0.24 1.28
CA MET A 44 21.21 1.02 1.92
C MET A 44 22.10 1.74 0.93
N GLN A 45 22.42 1.11 -0.20
CA GLN A 45 23.20 1.75 -1.28
C GLN A 45 22.46 2.96 -1.84
N LEU A 46 21.17 2.82 -2.12
CA LEU A 46 20.35 3.91 -2.66
C LEU A 46 20.20 5.05 -1.65
N TRP A 47 19.94 4.74 -0.38
CA TRP A 47 19.86 5.76 0.67
C TRP A 47 21.15 6.53 0.83
N SER A 48 22.28 5.85 0.85
CA SER A 48 23.59 6.48 0.90
C SER A 48 23.87 7.35 -0.32
N ALA A 49 23.46 6.90 -1.51
CA ALA A 49 23.60 7.67 -2.74
C ALA A 49 22.72 8.93 -2.71
N ILE A 50 21.46 8.82 -2.33
CA ILE A 50 20.54 9.95 -2.20
C ILE A 50 21.08 10.97 -1.17
N TYR A 51 21.50 10.48 0.00
CA TYR A 51 22.08 11.34 1.03
C TYR A 51 23.32 12.06 0.54
N THR A 52 24.29 11.33 -0.02
CA THR A 52 25.54 11.93 -0.53
C THR A 52 25.28 12.94 -1.66
N PHE A 53 24.26 12.67 -2.46
CA PHE A 53 23.92 13.55 -3.59
C PHE A 53 23.22 14.83 -3.12
N PHE A 54 22.21 14.72 -2.23
CA PHE A 54 21.35 15.84 -1.85
C PHE A 54 21.79 16.56 -0.58
N ALA A 55 22.34 15.88 0.41
CA ALA A 55 22.67 16.48 1.70
C ALA A 55 23.87 17.45 1.65
N GLY A 56 24.76 17.27 0.69
CA GLY A 56 25.91 18.17 0.47
C GLY A 56 25.71 19.17 -0.67
N SER A 57 24.51 19.26 -1.24
CA SER A 57 24.24 20.04 -2.44
C SER A 57 23.31 21.20 -2.13
N GLU A 58 23.74 22.42 -2.45
CA GLU A 58 22.96 23.65 -2.28
C GLU A 58 21.91 23.81 -3.41
N PHE A 59 21.00 22.86 -3.51
CA PHE A 59 19.89 22.95 -4.46
C PHE A 59 18.69 23.68 -3.82
N GLU A 60 18.72 24.99 -3.75
CA GLU A 60 17.70 25.80 -3.08
C GLU A 60 16.26 25.53 -3.57
N ASN A 61 16.10 25.17 -4.85
CA ASN A 61 14.80 25.00 -5.49
C ASN A 61 14.42 23.53 -5.77
N ILE A 62 15.20 22.58 -5.25
CA ILE A 62 14.95 21.15 -5.44
C ILE A 62 14.73 20.50 -4.08
N TRP A 63 13.58 19.90 -3.93
CA TRP A 63 13.21 19.17 -2.73
C TRP A 63 13.13 17.69 -3.02
N THR A 64 13.52 16.90 -2.04
CA THR A 64 13.48 15.45 -2.14
C THR A 64 12.53 14.91 -1.10
N ILE A 65 11.59 14.06 -1.51
CA ILE A 65 10.65 13.37 -0.63
C ILE A 65 10.89 11.87 -0.79
N ILE A 66 11.05 11.17 0.34
CA ILE A 66 11.27 9.73 0.38
C ILE A 66 10.18 9.13 1.26
N PRO A 67 9.06 8.66 0.68
CA PRO A 67 8.09 7.87 1.43
C PRO A 67 8.70 6.52 1.79
N TYR A 68 8.53 6.08 3.03
CA TYR A 68 9.01 4.76 3.46
C TYR A 68 8.15 4.18 4.57
N ASP A 69 8.06 2.86 4.61
CA ASP A 69 7.55 2.12 5.75
C ASP A 69 8.70 1.87 6.73
N TYR A 70 8.54 2.40 7.95
CA TYR A 70 9.57 2.30 8.98
C TYR A 70 9.90 0.85 9.35
N MET A 71 8.86 0.04 9.55
CA MET A 71 9.03 -1.36 9.96
C MET A 71 9.68 -2.17 8.84
N HIS A 72 9.18 -2.01 7.63
CA HIS A 72 9.70 -2.72 6.46
C HIS A 72 11.18 -2.38 6.17
N LEU A 73 11.56 -1.12 6.29
CA LEU A 73 12.96 -0.72 6.14
C LEU A 73 13.85 -1.22 7.28
N CYS A 74 13.34 -1.24 8.51
CA CYS A 74 14.05 -1.87 9.62
C CYS A 74 14.30 -3.35 9.36
N ASP A 75 13.28 -4.10 8.92
CA ASP A 75 13.39 -5.52 8.58
C ASP A 75 14.38 -5.75 7.43
N ALA A 76 14.40 -4.85 6.44
CA ALA A 76 15.31 -4.93 5.31
C ALA A 76 16.77 -4.65 5.66
N ILE A 77 17.04 -3.84 6.68
CA ILE A 77 18.40 -3.40 7.06
C ILE A 77 19.01 -4.28 8.16
N TYR A 78 18.17 -4.72 9.08
CA TYR A 78 18.58 -5.54 10.21
C TYR A 78 17.94 -6.92 10.10
N GLU A 79 18.77 -7.96 10.18
CA GLU A 79 18.27 -9.33 10.22
C GLU A 79 17.36 -9.51 11.43
N SER A 80 16.18 -10.04 11.20
CA SER A 80 15.27 -10.44 12.28
C SER A 80 15.95 -11.54 13.11
N GLY A 81 15.86 -11.45 14.44
CA GLY A 81 16.34 -12.52 15.33
C GLY A 81 15.59 -13.85 15.10
N GLU A 82 15.99 -14.90 15.81
CA GLU A 82 15.35 -16.23 15.74
C GLU A 82 13.83 -16.19 15.97
N ASP A 83 13.34 -15.17 16.71
CA ASP A 83 11.91 -14.94 16.97
C ASP A 83 11.19 -14.15 15.87
N GLY A 84 11.82 -13.88 14.74
CA GLY A 84 11.25 -13.06 13.67
C GLY A 84 11.02 -11.58 14.05
N LYS A 85 11.58 -11.12 15.16
CA LYS A 85 11.43 -9.73 15.66
C LYS A 85 12.76 -8.98 15.61
N ILE A 86 12.71 -7.73 15.19
CA ILE A 86 13.87 -6.83 15.23
C ILE A 86 14.14 -6.44 16.68
N LYS A 87 15.41 -6.46 17.07
CA LYS A 87 15.85 -6.02 18.40
C LYS A 87 15.58 -4.52 18.59
N ASP A 88 15.13 -4.11 19.76
CA ASP A 88 14.87 -2.71 20.07
C ASP A 88 16.11 -1.81 19.95
N SER A 89 17.31 -2.40 20.16
CA SER A 89 18.58 -1.73 19.89
C SER A 89 18.73 -1.32 18.42
N ASP A 90 18.25 -2.15 17.48
CA ASP A 90 18.41 -1.92 16.06
C ASP A 90 17.35 -0.94 15.55
N LYS A 91 16.12 -0.98 16.08
CA LYS A 91 15.12 0.06 15.88
C LYS A 91 15.63 1.44 16.33
N SER A 92 16.33 1.48 17.47
CA SER A 92 16.90 2.72 18.00
C SER A 92 18.06 3.23 17.14
N LYS A 93 18.89 2.34 16.60
CA LYS A 93 19.97 2.67 15.66
C LYS A 93 19.38 3.23 14.35
N PHE A 94 18.36 2.56 13.80
CA PHE A 94 17.70 3.00 12.59
C PHE A 94 17.05 4.39 12.76
N LYS A 95 16.29 4.59 13.84
CA LYS A 95 15.69 5.91 14.14
C LYS A 95 16.76 7.01 14.23
N ARG A 96 17.90 6.71 14.85
CA ARG A 96 19.02 7.63 14.97
C ARG A 96 19.66 7.91 13.61
N PHE A 97 19.77 6.91 12.74
CA PHE A 97 20.25 7.06 11.36
C PHE A 97 19.33 7.97 10.56
N ILE A 98 18.02 7.72 10.57
CA ILE A 98 17.02 8.56 9.87
C ILE A 98 17.12 10.02 10.33
N ASN A 99 17.11 10.26 11.65
CA ASN A 99 17.16 11.62 12.20
C ASN A 99 18.46 12.37 11.91
N LYS A 100 19.57 11.64 11.67
CA LYS A 100 20.84 12.25 11.25
C LYS A 100 20.89 12.51 9.76
N THR A 101 20.19 11.68 8.97
CA THR A 101 20.22 11.74 7.52
C THR A 101 19.26 12.79 6.96
N PHE A 102 18.09 12.92 7.57
CA PHE A 102 17.04 13.80 7.06
C PHE A 102 16.74 14.92 8.06
N PRO A 103 16.78 16.19 7.61
CA PRO A 103 16.51 17.33 8.47
C PRO A 103 15.05 17.41 8.90
N VAL A 104 14.14 16.81 8.14
CA VAL A 104 12.69 16.81 8.42
C VAL A 104 12.14 15.42 8.18
N VAL A 105 11.45 14.87 9.18
CA VAL A 105 10.75 13.58 9.11
C VAL A 105 9.29 13.80 9.49
N TYR A 106 8.39 13.44 8.58
CA TYR A 106 6.95 13.46 8.83
C TYR A 106 6.44 12.04 9.02
N THR A 107 5.66 11.83 10.06
CA THR A 107 4.92 10.58 10.24
C THR A 107 3.49 10.78 9.78
N VAL A 108 3.04 9.94 8.87
CA VAL A 108 1.64 9.90 8.47
C VAL A 108 0.85 9.24 9.60
N PRO A 109 -0.06 9.95 10.29
CA PRO A 109 -0.85 9.34 11.35
C PRO A 109 -1.78 8.28 10.76
N GLN A 110 -2.01 7.23 11.53
CA GLN A 110 -3.06 6.28 11.16
C GLN A 110 -4.42 6.96 11.19
N PRO A 111 -5.32 6.66 10.25
CA PRO A 111 -6.67 7.22 10.27
C PRO A 111 -7.36 6.82 11.58
N VAL A 112 -7.75 7.81 12.38
CA VAL A 112 -8.34 7.61 13.70
C VAL A 112 -9.74 7.01 13.59
N ILE A 113 -10.46 7.33 12.53
CA ILE A 113 -11.79 6.80 12.23
C ILE A 113 -11.87 6.60 10.73
N THR A 114 -11.89 5.35 10.31
CA THR A 114 -12.21 5.03 8.91
C THR A 114 -13.52 4.26 8.92
N ASP A 115 -14.56 4.88 8.37
CA ASP A 115 -15.81 4.17 8.10
C ASP A 115 -15.60 3.29 6.87
N TYR A 116 -15.10 2.08 7.13
CA TYR A 116 -14.82 1.11 6.09
C TYR A 116 -16.09 0.70 5.33
N ASN A 117 -17.27 0.75 5.97
CA ASN A 117 -18.53 0.49 5.29
C ASN A 117 -18.82 1.55 4.22
N LYS A 118 -18.60 2.83 4.54
CA LYS A 118 -18.76 3.89 3.54
C LYS A 118 -17.75 3.77 2.40
N LEU A 119 -16.51 3.43 2.73
CA LEU A 119 -15.47 3.21 1.73
C LEU A 119 -15.84 2.05 0.80
N PHE A 120 -16.26 0.93 1.38
CA PHE A 120 -16.71 -0.25 0.64
C PHE A 120 -17.88 0.10 -0.28
N ASN A 121 -18.92 0.72 0.27
CA ASN A 121 -20.13 1.06 -0.46
C ASN A 121 -19.81 1.98 -1.63
N LYS A 122 -18.98 2.99 -1.43
CA LYS A 122 -18.56 3.89 -2.51
C LYS A 122 -17.91 3.13 -3.68
N TYR A 123 -16.90 2.31 -3.41
CA TYR A 123 -16.23 1.55 -4.48
C TYR A 123 -17.12 0.48 -5.10
N PHE A 124 -17.99 -0.12 -4.31
CA PHE A 124 -18.96 -1.09 -4.81
C PHE A 124 -19.97 -0.44 -5.76
N GLU A 125 -20.54 0.70 -5.39
CA GLU A 125 -21.45 1.49 -6.22
C GLU A 125 -20.79 1.99 -7.50
N ASP A 126 -19.53 2.43 -7.42
CA ASP A 126 -18.74 2.81 -8.59
C ASP A 126 -18.55 1.64 -9.58
N ALA A 127 -18.49 0.41 -9.08
CA ALA A 127 -18.21 -0.79 -9.87
C ALA A 127 -19.49 -1.49 -10.41
N PHE A 128 -20.55 -1.56 -9.61
CA PHE A 128 -21.75 -2.35 -9.91
C PHE A 128 -23.03 -1.49 -10.03
N GLY A 129 -22.97 -0.21 -9.67
CA GLY A 129 -24.13 0.66 -9.61
C GLY A 129 -24.89 0.54 -8.28
N THR A 130 -25.90 1.40 -8.11
CA THR A 130 -26.70 1.50 -6.87
C THR A 130 -27.85 0.49 -6.80
N GLU A 131 -28.16 -0.21 -7.89
CA GLU A 131 -29.30 -1.13 -7.99
C GLU A 131 -28.94 -2.57 -7.61
N GLU A 132 -27.68 -2.85 -7.26
CA GLU A 132 -27.26 -4.20 -6.86
C GLU A 132 -27.75 -4.51 -5.43
N HIS A 133 -28.74 -5.41 -5.34
CA HIS A 133 -29.42 -5.74 -4.08
C HIS A 133 -28.53 -6.48 -3.07
N ASP A 134 -27.45 -7.10 -3.53
CA ASP A 134 -26.56 -7.92 -2.70
C ASP A 134 -25.47 -7.11 -1.98
N GLN A 135 -25.34 -5.81 -2.25
CA GLN A 135 -24.27 -4.95 -1.72
C GLN A 135 -24.09 -5.05 -0.21
N LYS A 136 -25.21 -4.93 0.53
CA LYS A 136 -25.19 -4.96 2.00
C LYS A 136 -24.65 -6.28 2.55
N HIS A 137 -25.11 -7.41 2.00
CA HIS A 137 -24.66 -8.73 2.41
C HIS A 137 -23.19 -8.96 2.07
N ILE A 138 -22.77 -8.58 0.86
CA ILE A 138 -21.37 -8.71 0.45
C ILE A 138 -20.46 -7.88 1.34
N CYS A 139 -20.86 -6.65 1.70
CA CYS A 139 -20.12 -5.80 2.62
C CYS A 139 -20.00 -6.44 4.01
N GLN A 140 -21.10 -6.97 4.56
CA GLN A 140 -21.11 -7.66 5.85
C GLN A 140 -20.18 -8.88 5.86
N VAL A 141 -20.28 -9.73 4.85
CA VAL A 141 -19.41 -10.90 4.71
C VAL A 141 -17.94 -10.47 4.58
N PHE A 142 -17.62 -9.49 3.75
CA PHE A 142 -16.26 -8.96 3.62
C PHE A 142 -15.71 -8.50 4.97
N MET A 143 -16.48 -7.76 5.77
CA MET A 143 -16.06 -7.26 7.08
C MET A 143 -15.86 -8.38 8.12
N LEU A 144 -16.57 -9.51 8.00
CA LEU A 144 -16.36 -10.67 8.85
C LEU A 144 -15.01 -11.35 8.59
N PHE A 145 -14.58 -11.40 7.33
CA PHE A 145 -13.29 -11.97 6.94
C PHE A 145 -12.11 -11.00 7.17
N HIS A 146 -12.38 -9.69 7.21
CA HIS A 146 -11.35 -8.65 7.38
C HIS A 146 -11.69 -7.74 8.56
N VAL A 147 -11.17 -8.05 9.73
CA VAL A 147 -11.47 -7.32 10.98
C VAL A 147 -11.10 -5.83 10.91
N ASN A 148 -10.01 -5.49 10.22
CA ASN A 148 -9.57 -4.11 10.00
C ASN A 148 -9.04 -3.97 8.56
N PRO A 149 -9.91 -3.93 7.56
CA PRO A 149 -9.48 -3.86 6.18
C PRO A 149 -8.80 -2.49 5.93
N ASN A 150 -7.74 -2.49 5.15
CA ASN A 150 -7.20 -1.24 4.62
C ASN A 150 -7.88 -0.89 3.28
N PRO A 151 -7.80 0.36 2.80
CA PRO A 151 -8.41 0.75 1.53
C PRO A 151 -7.97 -0.11 0.34
N ARG A 152 -6.71 -0.55 0.33
CA ARG A 152 -6.17 -1.42 -0.73
C ARG A 152 -6.85 -2.79 -0.73
N THR A 153 -7.10 -3.37 0.45
CA THR A 153 -7.81 -4.65 0.59
C THR A 153 -9.24 -4.56 0.04
N VAL A 154 -9.95 -3.46 0.35
CA VAL A 154 -11.31 -3.21 -0.17
C VAL A 154 -11.29 -3.11 -1.70
N ILE A 155 -10.40 -2.29 -2.25
CA ILE A 155 -10.29 -2.07 -3.71
C ILE A 155 -9.90 -3.39 -4.41
N SER A 156 -8.95 -4.12 -3.87
CA SER A 156 -8.50 -5.40 -4.45
C SER A 156 -9.64 -6.41 -4.51
N PHE A 157 -10.41 -6.54 -3.42
CA PHE A 157 -11.57 -7.43 -3.36
C PHE A 157 -12.64 -7.04 -4.39
N ILE A 158 -12.99 -5.76 -4.48
CA ILE A 158 -13.99 -5.28 -5.45
C ILE A 158 -13.53 -5.49 -6.88
N ASN A 159 -12.26 -5.21 -7.19
CA ASN A 159 -11.70 -5.45 -8.51
C ASN A 159 -11.74 -6.94 -8.88
N GLU A 160 -11.44 -7.82 -7.94
CA GLU A 160 -11.52 -9.26 -8.15
C GLU A 160 -12.97 -9.72 -8.38
N LEU A 161 -13.91 -9.17 -7.61
CA LEU A 161 -15.34 -9.43 -7.77
C LEU A 161 -15.84 -9.01 -9.16
N VAL A 162 -15.41 -7.83 -9.66
CA VAL A 162 -15.69 -7.37 -11.02
C VAL A 162 -15.09 -8.32 -12.05
N ALA A 163 -13.82 -8.69 -11.90
CA ALA A 163 -13.13 -9.57 -12.83
C ALA A 163 -13.82 -10.93 -12.96
N MET A 164 -14.22 -11.52 -11.83
CA MET A 164 -14.95 -12.78 -11.83
C MET A 164 -16.36 -12.64 -12.38
N ARG A 165 -17.05 -11.54 -12.10
CA ARG A 165 -18.38 -11.27 -12.66
C ARG A 165 -18.35 -11.16 -14.19
N LEU A 166 -17.28 -10.58 -14.75
CA LEU A 166 -17.10 -10.48 -16.20
C LEU A 166 -16.82 -11.83 -16.86
N GLN A 167 -16.20 -12.77 -16.15
CA GLN A 167 -15.92 -14.12 -16.66
C GLN A 167 -17.15 -15.03 -16.59
N TRP A 168 -18.04 -14.82 -15.63
CA TRP A 168 -19.21 -15.66 -15.42
C TRP A 168 -20.49 -14.90 -15.75
N PRO A 169 -21.34 -15.44 -16.64
CA PRO A 169 -22.59 -14.80 -17.01
C PRO A 169 -23.47 -14.50 -15.80
N ALA A 170 -24.12 -13.34 -15.81
CA ALA A 170 -24.93 -12.86 -14.69
C ALA A 170 -26.09 -13.78 -14.26
N MET A 171 -26.50 -14.68 -15.13
CA MET A 171 -27.62 -15.61 -14.86
C MET A 171 -27.22 -16.89 -14.12
N GLU A 172 -25.93 -17.27 -14.11
CA GLU A 172 -25.52 -18.56 -13.53
C GLU A 172 -25.21 -18.46 -12.02
N TYR A 173 -24.62 -17.34 -11.58
CA TYR A 173 -24.17 -17.23 -10.20
C TYR A 173 -24.55 -15.86 -9.60
N ARG A 174 -25.08 -15.90 -8.38
CA ARG A 174 -25.33 -14.67 -7.61
C ARG A 174 -24.01 -14.05 -7.20
N LEU A 175 -23.95 -12.72 -7.15
CA LEU A 175 -22.74 -11.97 -6.79
C LEU A 175 -22.24 -12.33 -5.37
N GLN A 176 -23.14 -12.65 -4.46
CA GLN A 176 -22.82 -13.14 -3.10
C GLN A 176 -21.99 -14.42 -3.13
N ASN A 177 -22.33 -15.38 -4.00
CA ASN A 177 -21.61 -16.65 -4.09
C ASN A 177 -20.19 -16.42 -4.66
N ILE A 178 -20.05 -15.51 -5.62
CA ILE A 178 -18.75 -15.10 -6.15
C ILE A 178 -17.92 -14.46 -5.04
N ALA A 179 -18.53 -13.57 -4.25
CA ALA A 179 -17.86 -12.91 -3.13
C ALA A 179 -17.35 -13.91 -2.08
N LEU A 180 -18.18 -14.88 -1.70
CA LEU A 180 -17.79 -15.96 -0.77
C LEU A 180 -16.65 -16.81 -1.33
N PHE A 181 -16.72 -17.16 -2.60
CA PHE A 181 -15.63 -17.91 -3.25
C PHE A 181 -14.32 -17.14 -3.20
N ILE A 182 -14.32 -15.84 -3.53
CA ILE A 182 -13.11 -15.00 -3.46
C ILE A 182 -12.52 -14.98 -2.05
N LEU A 183 -13.35 -14.84 -1.03
CA LEU A 183 -12.92 -14.77 0.36
C LEU A 183 -12.40 -16.10 0.92
N LYS A 184 -12.87 -17.22 0.39
CA LYS A 184 -12.53 -18.57 0.86
C LYS A 184 -11.57 -19.33 -0.06
N LYS A 185 -11.29 -18.82 -1.27
CA LYS A 185 -10.53 -19.56 -2.30
C LYS A 185 -9.17 -20.08 -1.80
N ASP A 186 -8.47 -19.29 -0.99
CA ASP A 186 -7.13 -19.68 -0.52
C ASP A 186 -7.23 -20.90 0.41
N GLY A 187 -8.20 -20.93 1.33
CA GLY A 187 -8.48 -22.11 2.13
C GLY A 187 -8.97 -23.31 1.31
N LEU A 188 -9.85 -23.06 0.33
CA LEU A 188 -10.38 -24.11 -0.54
C LEU A 188 -9.35 -24.70 -1.49
N LEU A 189 -8.38 -23.91 -1.94
CA LEU A 189 -7.37 -24.37 -2.91
C LEU A 189 -6.15 -25.02 -2.25
N TYR A 190 -5.82 -24.63 -1.00
CA TYR A 190 -4.61 -25.09 -0.31
C TYR A 190 -4.90 -26.09 0.83
N GLU A 191 -6.11 -26.14 1.37
CA GLU A 191 -6.52 -27.14 2.33
C GLU A 191 -7.19 -28.28 1.59
N ASN A 192 -6.72 -29.54 1.77
CA ASN A 192 -7.25 -30.76 1.15
C ASN A 192 -8.67 -31.14 1.62
N ASN A 193 -9.45 -30.20 2.11
CA ASN A 193 -10.81 -30.43 2.57
C ASN A 193 -11.79 -30.27 1.41
N SER A 194 -12.83 -31.10 1.37
CA SER A 194 -13.83 -31.02 0.32
C SER A 194 -14.52 -29.64 0.34
N LEU A 195 -14.81 -29.12 -0.84
CA LEU A 195 -15.54 -27.85 -1.02
C LEU A 195 -16.85 -27.82 -0.22
N GLU A 196 -17.51 -28.95 -0.09
CA GLU A 196 -18.76 -29.12 0.65
C GLU A 196 -18.56 -28.95 2.16
N GLU A 197 -17.52 -29.54 2.75
CA GLU A 197 -17.26 -29.43 4.19
C GLU A 197 -16.91 -28.00 4.60
N ASN A 198 -16.14 -27.28 3.79
CA ASN A 198 -15.73 -25.91 4.10
C ASN A 198 -16.81 -24.86 3.84
N LEU A 199 -17.69 -25.07 2.86
CA LEU A 199 -18.77 -24.14 2.56
C LEU A 199 -20.02 -24.39 3.40
N LEU A 200 -20.34 -25.65 3.72
CA LEU A 200 -21.57 -26.02 4.40
C LEU A 200 -21.45 -26.13 5.93
N SER A 201 -20.27 -26.36 6.46
CA SER A 201 -20.03 -26.45 7.91
C SER A 201 -19.85 -25.07 8.58
N ASP A 202 -19.73 -24.00 7.83
CA ASP A 202 -19.50 -22.69 8.40
C ASP A 202 -20.79 -22.12 9.00
N ALA A 203 -20.82 -21.88 10.31
CA ALA A 203 -21.94 -21.27 11.03
C ALA A 203 -22.41 -19.95 10.41
N LEU A 204 -21.47 -19.23 9.74
CA LEU A 204 -21.71 -18.02 8.95
C LEU A 204 -22.75 -18.20 7.83
N PHE A 205 -22.81 -19.39 7.21
CA PHE A 205 -23.78 -19.65 6.15
C PHE A 205 -25.21 -19.83 6.69
N LYS A 206 -25.33 -20.32 7.93
CA LYS A 206 -26.64 -20.44 8.59
C LYS A 206 -27.21 -19.09 8.98
N ASP A 207 -26.38 -18.16 9.45
CA ASP A 207 -26.84 -16.83 9.86
C ASP A 207 -27.22 -15.93 8.66
N ILE A 208 -26.54 -16.09 7.50
CA ILE A 208 -26.87 -15.35 6.29
C ILE A 208 -28.11 -15.88 5.57
N SER A 209 -28.38 -17.18 5.68
CA SER A 209 -29.56 -17.81 5.05
C SER A 209 -30.86 -17.65 5.83
N THR A 210 -30.79 -17.21 7.08
CA THR A 210 -31.96 -17.02 7.98
C THR A 210 -32.33 -15.55 8.19
N SER A 211 -31.62 -14.61 7.59
CA SER A 211 -31.90 -13.18 7.60
C SER A 211 -32.39 -12.67 6.25
#